data_207e476346b16d2997a967ac1337dde1
#
_entry.id   207e476346b16d2997a967ac1337dde1
#
_cell.length_a   1.000
_cell.length_b   1.000
_cell.length_c   1.000
_cell.angle_alpha   90.00
_cell.angle_beta   90.00
_cell.angle_gamma   90.00
#
_symmetry.space_group_name_H-M   'P 1'
#
loop_
_entity.id
_entity.type
_entity.pdbx_description
1 polymer ?
#
loop_
_entity_poly.entity_id
_entity_poly.type
_entity_poly.pdbx_seq_one_letter_code
_entity_poly.pdbx_strand_id
1 'polypeptide(L)'
;MAGNPKKKSTGIVNAAIGALAVVLAILIVWMMNLVSGIQGTARIINYAGLVRGKTQRIVKLEISGQPQDGMIADIDAFIDGLRFGSDELSLVRLNDDAFQRKMQELDDYFQALKQEISRVHAVGSNNTDIIPISETFFSICDDATGLAEAYSQRKATSLSALEKYI
;
A
#
# COMPACT_ATOMS: atom_id res chain seq x y z
N MET A 1 -21.71 35.07 55.23
CA MET A 1 -21.88 35.06 53.80
C MET A 1 -21.81 33.59 53.31
N ALA A 2 -22.93 32.92 53.12
CA ALA A 2 -23.00 31.55 52.76
C ALA A 2 -23.04 31.49 51.17
N GLY A 3 -21.96 31.01 50.56
CA GLY A 3 -21.88 30.86 49.10
C GLY A 3 -22.89 29.83 48.61
N ASN A 4 -23.67 30.21 47.58
CA ASN A 4 -24.77 29.45 47.02
C ASN A 4 -24.30 28.10 46.44
N PRO A 5 -24.66 26.93 47.01
CA PRO A 5 -24.12 25.61 46.61
C PRO A 5 -24.56 25.21 45.21
N LYS A 6 -25.65 25.73 44.65
CA LYS A 6 -26.15 25.43 43.30
C LYS A 6 -25.23 25.95 42.19
N LYS A 7 -24.53 27.06 42.37
CA LYS A 7 -23.62 27.65 41.36
C LYS A 7 -22.30 26.86 41.22
N LYS A 8 -21.82 26.18 42.26
CA LYS A 8 -20.63 25.30 42.23
C LYS A 8 -20.92 23.99 41.48
N SER A 9 -22.11 23.40 41.67
CA SER A 9 -22.51 22.15 41.00
C SER A 9 -22.62 22.33 39.50
N THR A 10 -23.19 23.43 39.00
CA THR A 10 -23.33 23.69 37.55
C THR A 10 -21.97 23.89 36.88
N GLY A 11 -21.00 24.50 37.56
CA GLY A 11 -19.64 24.67 37.05
C GLY A 11 -18.90 23.34 36.86
N ILE A 12 -19.04 22.42 37.82
CA ILE A 12 -18.44 21.08 37.75
C ILE A 12 -19.07 20.24 36.62
N VAL A 13 -20.40 20.30 36.47
CA VAL A 13 -21.11 19.60 35.40
C VAL A 13 -20.68 20.12 34.02
N ASN A 14 -20.60 21.42 33.82
CA ASN A 14 -20.15 22.00 32.55
C ASN A 14 -18.68 21.64 32.23
N ALA A 15 -17.81 21.63 33.26
CA ALA A 15 -16.44 21.19 33.09
C ALA A 15 -16.33 19.68 32.69
N ALA A 16 -17.15 18.84 33.31
CA ALA A 16 -17.22 17.41 32.97
C ALA A 16 -17.73 17.19 31.54
N ILE A 17 -18.76 17.92 31.11
CA ILE A 17 -19.29 17.86 29.74
C ILE A 17 -18.21 18.34 28.75
N GLY A 18 -17.50 19.42 29.06
CA GLY A 18 -16.40 19.91 28.24
C GLY A 18 -15.25 18.89 28.09
N ALA A 19 -14.85 18.29 29.22
CA ALA A 19 -13.83 17.23 29.20
C ALA A 19 -14.25 16.00 28.36
N LEU A 20 -15.50 15.57 28.49
CA LEU A 20 -16.06 14.46 27.71
C LEU A 20 -16.08 14.79 26.23
N ALA A 21 -16.45 16.01 25.84
CA ALA A 21 -16.45 16.43 24.44
C ALA A 21 -15.05 16.42 23.84
N VAL A 22 -14.02 16.84 24.59
CA VAL A 22 -12.62 16.80 24.17
C VAL A 22 -12.15 15.37 23.98
N VAL A 23 -12.44 14.47 24.93
CA VAL A 23 -12.10 13.05 24.82
C VAL A 23 -12.77 12.42 23.58
N LEU A 24 -14.04 12.69 23.34
CA LEU A 24 -14.75 12.22 22.15
C LEU A 24 -14.11 12.73 20.85
N ALA A 25 -13.74 14.01 20.79
CA ALA A 25 -13.06 14.57 19.62
C ALA A 25 -11.71 13.89 19.35
N ILE A 26 -10.93 13.63 20.39
CA ILE A 26 -9.66 12.91 20.29
C ILE A 26 -9.88 11.48 19.76
N LEU A 27 -10.88 10.76 20.28
CA LEU A 27 -11.23 9.41 19.84
C LEU A 27 -11.67 9.38 18.37
N ILE A 28 -12.46 10.37 17.92
CA ILE A 28 -12.89 10.46 16.52
C ILE A 28 -11.67 10.68 15.61
N VAL A 29 -10.79 11.63 15.94
CA VAL A 29 -9.58 11.88 15.13
C VAL A 29 -8.69 10.64 15.09
N TRP A 30 -8.53 9.96 16.22
CA TRP A 30 -7.74 8.74 16.31
C TRP A 30 -8.35 7.62 15.45
N MET A 31 -9.67 7.40 15.51
CA MET A 31 -10.38 6.43 14.70
C MET A 31 -10.26 6.74 13.19
N MET A 32 -10.37 8.01 12.79
CA MET A 32 -10.18 8.42 11.39
C MET A 32 -8.77 8.09 10.86
N ASN A 33 -7.73 8.37 11.65
CA ASN A 33 -6.35 8.04 11.30
C ASN A 33 -6.15 6.51 11.14
N LEU A 34 -6.83 5.74 11.96
CA LEU A 34 -6.79 4.29 11.96
C LEU A 34 -7.43 3.69 10.70
N VAL A 35 -8.62 4.15 10.36
CA VAL A 35 -9.35 3.75 9.15
C VAL A 35 -8.55 4.13 7.89
N SER A 36 -7.99 5.34 7.85
CA SER A 36 -7.15 5.79 6.73
C SER A 36 -5.91 4.90 6.54
N GLY A 37 -5.29 4.45 7.63
CA GLY A 37 -4.14 3.55 7.59
C GLY A 37 -4.48 2.17 6.99
N ILE A 38 -5.64 1.62 7.35
CA ILE A 38 -6.12 0.32 6.81
C ILE A 38 -6.45 0.44 5.32
N GLN A 39 -7.16 1.51 4.92
CA GLN A 39 -7.49 1.76 3.51
C GLN A 39 -6.24 1.95 2.66
N GLY A 40 -5.23 2.67 3.16
CA GLY A 40 -3.95 2.85 2.49
C GLY A 40 -3.24 1.52 2.22
N THR A 41 -3.22 0.61 3.19
CA THR A 41 -2.58 -0.71 3.03
C THR A 41 -3.34 -1.62 2.06
N ALA A 42 -4.67 -1.64 2.11
CA ALA A 42 -5.49 -2.40 1.17
C ALA A 42 -5.25 -1.95 -0.28
N ARG A 43 -5.06 -0.66 -0.50
CA ARG A 43 -4.73 -0.11 -1.82
C ARG A 43 -3.34 -0.54 -2.31
N ILE A 44 -2.35 -0.55 -1.43
CA ILE A 44 -1.00 -1.06 -1.73
C ILE A 44 -1.06 -2.51 -2.18
N ILE A 45 -1.76 -3.38 -1.45
CA ILE A 45 -1.96 -4.80 -1.80
C ILE A 45 -2.62 -4.93 -3.18
N ASN A 46 -3.65 -4.13 -3.45
CA ASN A 46 -4.33 -4.13 -4.74
C ASN A 46 -3.40 -3.73 -5.89
N TYR A 47 -2.61 -2.67 -5.75
CA TYR A 47 -1.68 -2.24 -6.78
C TYR A 47 -0.52 -3.22 -6.99
N ALA A 48 -0.01 -3.86 -5.93
CA ALA A 48 0.96 -4.95 -6.05
C ALA A 48 0.39 -6.11 -6.88
N GLY A 49 -0.86 -6.50 -6.66
CA GLY A 49 -1.58 -7.47 -7.48
C GLY A 49 -1.79 -7.03 -8.93
N LEU A 50 -2.08 -5.73 -9.16
CA LEU A 50 -2.20 -5.16 -10.51
C LEU A 50 -0.88 -5.19 -11.27
N VAL A 51 0.24 -4.88 -10.61
CA VAL A 51 1.58 -4.98 -11.20
C VAL A 51 1.80 -6.40 -11.72
N ARG A 52 1.57 -7.42 -10.89
CA ARG A 52 1.70 -8.82 -11.29
C ARG A 52 0.78 -9.18 -12.47
N GLY A 53 -0.52 -8.92 -12.34
CA GLY A 53 -1.52 -9.32 -13.34
C GLY A 53 -1.35 -8.62 -14.68
N LYS A 54 -1.08 -7.31 -14.69
CA LYS A 54 -0.81 -6.56 -15.92
C LYS A 54 0.50 -7.00 -16.57
N THR A 55 1.55 -7.27 -15.80
CA THR A 55 2.83 -7.75 -16.36
C THR A 55 2.69 -9.13 -16.99
N GLN A 56 1.92 -10.06 -16.40
CA GLN A 56 1.60 -11.33 -17.05
C GLN A 56 0.93 -11.12 -18.41
N ARG A 57 0.01 -10.18 -18.49
CA ARG A 57 -0.66 -9.83 -19.75
C ARG A 57 0.31 -9.23 -20.76
N ILE A 58 1.19 -8.32 -20.33
CA ILE A 58 2.24 -7.73 -21.18
C ILE A 58 3.08 -8.84 -21.80
N VAL A 59 3.69 -9.69 -20.97
CA VAL A 59 4.56 -10.78 -21.43
C VAL A 59 3.87 -11.66 -22.47
N LYS A 60 2.61 -12.05 -22.22
CA LYS A 60 1.81 -12.85 -23.16
C LYS A 60 1.60 -12.15 -24.51
N LEU A 61 1.27 -10.86 -24.49
CA LEU A 61 1.00 -10.10 -25.71
C LEU A 61 2.28 -9.81 -26.48
N GLU A 62 3.37 -9.45 -25.79
CA GLU A 62 4.68 -9.21 -26.39
C GLU A 62 5.22 -10.46 -27.10
N ILE A 63 5.14 -11.63 -26.49
CA ILE A 63 5.51 -12.91 -27.12
C ILE A 63 4.64 -13.20 -28.34
N SER A 64 3.39 -12.71 -28.35
CA SER A 64 2.47 -12.85 -29.48
C SER A 64 2.65 -11.78 -30.56
N GLY A 65 3.66 -10.92 -30.43
CA GLY A 65 3.96 -9.85 -31.40
C GLY A 65 3.01 -8.65 -31.30
N GLN A 66 2.41 -8.42 -30.12
CA GLN A 66 1.51 -7.29 -29.85
C GLN A 66 2.13 -6.34 -28.83
N PRO A 67 2.85 -5.29 -29.24
CA PRO A 67 3.53 -4.35 -28.34
C PRO A 67 2.60 -3.66 -27.36
N GLN A 68 3.06 -3.49 -26.11
CA GLN A 68 2.26 -2.99 -24.98
C GLN A 68 2.91 -1.80 -24.24
N ASP A 69 3.51 -0.86 -24.96
CA ASP A 69 4.24 0.28 -24.39
C ASP A 69 3.40 1.07 -23.36
N GLY A 70 2.10 1.26 -23.61
CA GLY A 70 1.21 1.95 -22.68
C GLY A 70 1.03 1.19 -21.36
N MET A 71 0.87 -0.14 -21.40
CA MET A 71 0.78 -0.92 -20.16
C MET A 71 2.12 -1.00 -19.42
N ILE A 72 3.24 -0.98 -20.13
CA ILE A 72 4.58 -0.93 -19.53
C ILE A 72 4.74 0.38 -18.74
N ALA A 73 4.34 1.52 -19.32
CA ALA A 73 4.37 2.81 -18.65
C ALA A 73 3.45 2.85 -17.42
N ASP A 74 2.25 2.22 -17.48
CA ASP A 74 1.38 2.09 -16.31
C ASP A 74 2.08 1.33 -15.18
N ILE A 75 2.80 0.23 -15.49
CA ILE A 75 3.50 -0.56 -14.48
C ILE A 75 4.65 0.23 -13.86
N ASP A 76 5.43 0.97 -14.64
CA ASP A 76 6.45 1.89 -14.10
C ASP A 76 5.82 2.85 -13.08
N ALA A 77 4.70 3.50 -13.43
CA ALA A 77 4.00 4.42 -12.53
C ALA A 77 3.47 3.73 -11.26
N PHE A 78 2.99 2.47 -11.36
CA PHE A 78 2.52 1.72 -10.20
C PHE A 78 3.67 1.33 -9.27
N ILE A 79 4.80 0.88 -9.81
CA ILE A 79 5.99 0.53 -9.03
C ILE A 79 6.52 1.78 -8.30
N ASP A 80 6.63 2.90 -8.98
CA ASP A 80 7.04 4.18 -8.38
C ASP A 80 6.07 4.61 -7.28
N GLY A 81 4.76 4.52 -7.52
CA GLY A 81 3.74 4.83 -6.52
C GLY A 81 3.82 3.95 -5.28
N LEU A 82 4.12 2.65 -5.43
CA LEU A 82 4.30 1.71 -4.32
C LEU A 82 5.58 1.99 -3.51
N ARG A 83 6.64 2.48 -4.17
CA ARG A 83 7.93 2.80 -3.53
C ARG A 83 7.92 4.14 -2.82
N PHE A 84 7.39 5.15 -3.47
CA PHE A 84 7.54 6.55 -3.04
C PHE A 84 6.24 7.20 -2.56
N GLY A 85 5.11 6.58 -2.85
CA GLY A 85 3.79 7.18 -2.73
C GLY A 85 3.38 7.88 -4.03
N SER A 86 2.07 8.09 -4.21
CA SER A 86 1.52 8.81 -5.36
C SER A 86 0.15 9.38 -5.01
N ASP A 87 0.00 10.70 -5.11
CA ASP A 87 -1.28 11.37 -4.90
C ASP A 87 -2.28 10.97 -5.99
N GLU A 88 -1.82 10.86 -7.24
CA GLU A 88 -2.65 10.48 -8.39
C GLU A 88 -3.27 9.09 -8.22
N LEU A 89 -2.47 8.12 -7.74
CA LEU A 89 -2.91 6.75 -7.46
C LEU A 89 -3.50 6.63 -6.05
N SER A 90 -3.47 7.69 -5.26
CA SER A 90 -3.82 7.70 -3.83
C SER A 90 -3.06 6.61 -3.05
N LEU A 91 -1.78 6.42 -3.36
CA LEU A 91 -0.88 5.50 -2.69
C LEU A 91 -0.04 6.23 -1.65
N VAL A 92 -0.01 5.69 -0.44
CA VAL A 92 0.87 6.16 0.64
C VAL A 92 2.09 5.25 0.67
N ARG A 93 3.27 5.82 0.79
CA ARG A 93 4.49 5.03 0.97
C ARG A 93 4.38 4.18 2.23
N LEU A 94 4.55 2.85 2.09
CA LEU A 94 4.57 1.94 3.22
C LEU A 94 5.92 2.07 3.96
N ASN A 95 5.87 2.42 5.24
CA ASN A 95 7.06 2.56 6.06
C ASN A 95 7.44 1.21 6.71
N ASP A 96 7.87 0.27 5.87
CA ASP A 96 8.35 -1.07 6.24
C ASP A 96 9.58 -1.40 5.40
N ASP A 97 10.72 -1.58 6.05
CA ASP A 97 12.00 -1.77 5.36
C ASP A 97 12.05 -3.07 4.52
N ALA A 98 11.38 -4.12 4.96
CA ALA A 98 11.33 -5.37 4.22
C ALA A 98 10.55 -5.20 2.92
N PHE A 99 9.39 -4.54 2.98
CA PHE A 99 8.59 -4.20 1.81
C PHE A 99 9.37 -3.28 0.86
N GLN A 100 10.02 -2.23 1.36
CA GLN A 100 10.75 -1.29 0.51
C GLN A 100 11.93 -1.94 -0.21
N ARG A 101 12.68 -2.85 0.46
CA ARG A 101 13.74 -3.63 -0.21
C ARG A 101 13.17 -4.55 -1.30
N LYS A 102 12.04 -5.21 -1.03
CA LYS A 102 11.38 -6.06 -2.02
C LYS A 102 10.86 -5.26 -3.21
N MET A 103 10.36 -4.05 -2.99
CA MET A 103 9.94 -3.16 -4.07
C MET A 103 11.13 -2.65 -4.91
N GLN A 104 12.31 -2.47 -4.32
CA GLN A 104 13.52 -2.16 -5.08
C GLN A 104 13.91 -3.35 -5.97
N GLU A 105 13.93 -4.57 -5.41
CA GLU A 105 14.19 -5.79 -6.17
C GLU A 105 13.19 -5.97 -7.33
N LEU A 106 11.91 -5.68 -7.08
CA LEU A 106 10.85 -5.75 -8.08
C LEU A 106 11.09 -4.76 -9.23
N ASP A 107 11.47 -3.53 -8.92
CA ASP A 107 11.83 -2.52 -9.92
C ASP A 107 13.03 -2.98 -10.77
N ASP A 108 14.10 -3.45 -10.14
CA ASP A 108 15.30 -3.93 -10.83
C ASP A 108 14.96 -5.08 -11.81
N TYR A 109 14.11 -6.02 -11.40
CA TYR A 109 13.63 -7.10 -12.28
C TYR A 109 12.68 -6.62 -13.37
N PHE A 110 11.87 -5.59 -13.10
CA PHE A 110 11.02 -4.99 -14.15
C PHE A 110 11.87 -4.31 -15.23
N GLN A 111 12.95 -3.62 -14.84
CA GLN A 111 13.90 -3.07 -15.82
C GLN A 111 14.55 -4.18 -16.67
N ALA A 112 14.94 -5.30 -16.06
CA ALA A 112 15.46 -6.46 -16.78
C ALA A 112 14.39 -7.05 -17.75
N LEU A 113 13.15 -7.15 -17.30
CA LEU A 113 12.03 -7.62 -18.14
C LEU A 113 11.79 -6.70 -19.34
N LYS A 114 11.86 -5.38 -19.18
CA LYS A 114 11.78 -4.42 -20.29
C LYS A 114 12.90 -4.61 -21.32
N GLN A 115 14.10 -4.94 -20.88
CA GLN A 115 15.21 -5.27 -21.79
C GLN A 115 14.92 -6.56 -22.58
N GLU A 116 14.38 -7.59 -21.92
CA GLU A 116 14.01 -8.83 -22.63
C GLU A 116 12.83 -8.62 -23.61
N ILE A 117 11.85 -7.78 -23.27
CA ILE A 117 10.79 -7.37 -24.21
C ILE A 117 11.40 -6.73 -25.45
N SER A 118 12.35 -5.82 -25.29
CA SER A 118 13.05 -5.20 -26.42
C SER A 118 13.82 -6.22 -27.26
N ARG A 119 14.40 -7.26 -26.64
CA ARG A 119 15.05 -8.36 -27.34
C ARG A 119 14.04 -9.24 -28.08
N VAL A 120 12.86 -9.49 -27.51
CA VAL A 120 11.77 -10.21 -28.21
C VAL A 120 11.43 -9.54 -29.53
N HIS A 121 11.36 -8.20 -29.57
CA HIS A 121 11.11 -7.46 -30.80
C HIS A 121 12.26 -7.59 -31.82
N ALA A 122 13.50 -7.75 -31.37
CA ALA A 122 14.66 -7.80 -32.24
C ALA A 122 14.93 -9.22 -32.79
N VAL A 123 14.80 -10.26 -31.95
CA VAL A 123 15.27 -11.63 -32.28
C VAL A 123 14.20 -12.72 -32.09
N GLY A 124 13.00 -12.35 -31.68
CA GLY A 124 11.90 -13.27 -31.37
C GLY A 124 12.01 -13.93 -29.99
N SER A 125 10.87 -14.33 -29.44
CA SER A 125 10.76 -14.83 -28.06
C SER A 125 11.58 -16.10 -27.79
N ASN A 126 11.78 -16.97 -28.78
CA ASN A 126 12.54 -18.21 -28.62
C ASN A 126 14.05 -18.00 -28.35
N ASN A 127 14.56 -16.79 -28.61
CA ASN A 127 15.97 -16.43 -28.46
C ASN A 127 16.20 -15.47 -27.29
N THR A 128 15.28 -15.43 -26.33
CA THR A 128 15.30 -14.52 -25.17
C THR A 128 15.03 -15.25 -23.87
N ASP A 129 15.39 -14.65 -22.76
CA ASP A 129 15.12 -15.15 -21.40
C ASP A 129 13.83 -14.56 -20.81
N ILE A 130 12.87 -14.11 -21.66
CA ILE A 130 11.65 -13.44 -21.21
C ILE A 130 10.82 -14.31 -20.26
N ILE A 131 10.75 -15.63 -20.50
CA ILE A 131 9.98 -16.54 -19.65
C ILE A 131 10.61 -16.68 -18.25
N PRO A 132 11.88 -17.12 -18.08
CA PRO A 132 12.46 -17.26 -16.75
C PRO A 132 12.55 -15.93 -15.98
N ILE A 133 12.81 -14.81 -16.66
CA ILE A 133 12.82 -13.49 -16.03
C ILE A 133 11.41 -13.10 -15.58
N SER A 134 10.38 -13.34 -16.38
CA SER A 134 8.99 -13.06 -15.98
C SER A 134 8.53 -13.92 -14.80
N GLU A 135 8.88 -15.20 -14.76
CA GLU A 135 8.54 -16.09 -13.63
C GLU A 135 9.21 -15.61 -12.33
N THR A 136 10.48 -15.20 -12.39
CA THR A 136 11.17 -14.61 -11.24
C THR A 136 10.49 -13.30 -10.80
N PHE A 137 10.14 -12.43 -11.75
CA PHE A 137 9.41 -11.20 -11.46
C PHE A 137 8.06 -11.48 -10.77
N PHE A 138 7.31 -12.48 -11.22
CA PHE A 138 6.03 -12.84 -10.60
C PHE A 138 6.20 -13.35 -9.17
N SER A 139 7.25 -14.13 -8.88
CA SER A 139 7.59 -14.55 -7.54
C SER A 139 7.91 -13.36 -6.63
N ILE A 140 8.64 -12.36 -7.12
CA ILE A 140 8.95 -11.13 -6.38
C ILE A 140 7.66 -10.33 -6.10
N CYS A 141 6.72 -10.27 -7.06
CA CYS A 141 5.41 -9.64 -6.84
C CYS A 141 4.61 -10.33 -5.73
N ASP A 142 4.61 -11.66 -5.69
CA ASP A 142 3.92 -12.44 -4.65
C ASP A 142 4.54 -12.18 -3.28
N ASP A 143 5.88 -12.14 -3.18
CA ASP A 143 6.60 -11.79 -1.96
C ASP A 143 6.26 -10.37 -1.49
N ALA A 144 6.25 -9.39 -2.39
CA ALA A 144 5.91 -8.00 -2.06
C ALA A 144 4.46 -7.89 -1.54
N THR A 145 3.53 -8.58 -2.16
CA THR A 145 2.13 -8.65 -1.72
C THR A 145 2.02 -9.25 -0.33
N GLY A 146 2.69 -10.39 -0.08
CA GLY A 146 2.73 -11.04 1.24
C GLY A 146 3.32 -10.16 2.34
N LEU A 147 4.36 -9.37 2.03
CA LEU A 147 4.94 -8.41 2.98
C LEU A 147 3.96 -7.27 3.31
N ALA A 148 3.21 -6.76 2.33
CA ALA A 148 2.19 -5.75 2.55
C ALA A 148 1.03 -6.29 3.40
N GLU A 149 0.59 -7.52 3.14
CA GLU A 149 -0.44 -8.21 3.95
C GLU A 149 0.03 -8.42 5.40
N ALA A 150 1.26 -8.91 5.59
CA ALA A 150 1.84 -9.10 6.91
C ALA A 150 1.96 -7.78 7.69
N TYR A 151 2.31 -6.69 7.02
CA TYR A 151 2.31 -5.35 7.62
C TYR A 151 0.90 -4.93 8.06
N SER A 152 -0.11 -5.14 7.21
CA SER A 152 -1.51 -4.85 7.52
C SER A 152 -1.98 -5.62 8.76
N GLN A 153 -1.68 -6.91 8.82
CA GLN A 153 -2.04 -7.78 9.95
C GLN A 153 -1.36 -7.34 11.26
N ARG A 154 -0.06 -7.00 11.21
CA ARG A 154 0.64 -6.49 12.40
C ARG A 154 -0.01 -5.21 12.93
N LYS A 155 -0.39 -4.29 12.05
CA LYS A 155 -1.12 -3.07 12.46
C LYS A 155 -2.48 -3.39 13.07
N ALA A 156 -3.27 -4.25 12.44
CA ALA A 156 -4.58 -4.65 12.96
C ALA A 156 -4.48 -5.33 14.35
N THR A 157 -3.50 -6.21 14.54
CA THR A 157 -3.26 -6.90 15.83
C THR A 157 -2.85 -5.91 16.92
N SER A 158 -1.99 -4.94 16.61
CA SER A 158 -1.58 -3.90 17.56
C SER A 158 -2.77 -3.06 18.04
N LEU A 159 -3.77 -2.86 17.18
CA LEU A 159 -4.99 -2.11 17.50
C LEU A 159 -5.94 -2.92 18.39
N SER A 160 -6.16 -4.20 18.07
CA SER A 160 -7.01 -5.06 18.91
C SER A 160 -6.40 -5.31 20.29
N ALA A 161 -5.08 -5.26 20.44
CA ALA A 161 -4.42 -5.31 21.72
C ALA A 161 -4.69 -4.06 22.58
N LEU A 162 -4.76 -2.87 21.97
CA LEU A 162 -5.09 -1.62 22.65
C LEU A 162 -6.56 -1.57 23.10
N GLU A 163 -7.49 -2.13 22.32
CA GLU A 163 -8.92 -2.24 22.68
C GLU A 163 -9.14 -3.08 23.95
N LYS A 164 -8.25 -4.03 24.25
CA LYS A 164 -8.35 -4.85 25.46
C LYS A 164 -7.97 -4.13 26.76
N TYR A 165 -7.31 -2.95 26.67
CA TYR A 165 -6.84 -2.17 27.81
C TYR A 165 -7.66 -0.91 28.06
N ILE A 166 -8.71 -0.66 27.27
CA ILE A 166 -9.70 0.41 27.45
C ILE A 166 -11.02 -0.17 27.96
#